data_27673aee8b8851701a69b091da2bf192
#
_entry.id   27673aee8b8851701a69b091da2bf192
#
_cell.length_a   1.000
_cell.length_b   1.000
_cell.length_c   1.000
_cell.angle_alpha   90.00
_cell.angle_beta   90.00
_cell.angle_gamma   90.00
#
_symmetry.space_group_name_H-M   'P 1'
#
loop_
_entity.id
_entity.type
_entity.pdbx_description
1 polymer ?
#
loop_
_entity_poly.entity_id
_entity_poly.type
_entity_poly.pdbx_seq_one_letter_code
_entity_poly.pdbx_strand_id
1 'polypeptide(L)'
;MELILVEALKTIFRPQVLIMIILCILMDVYYKKFIGMAGEFWVKRELKKLSDEYLVINDIMIKTKDGITHQIDHVVISKYGIFVIETKQYNGYIKGNDYDKRWLIKNGKKKIYVNNPLHQNYGHVKSLEEILNLPEEKLISLVCIPSRATLSVKSNNVTRIYDLLDKIASYKEEVIGNPNELYEIINNLNITDKAERKVHVKNAREIKSNKDEELKNKCPKCGGELIKRNGKYGEFMGCSN
;
A
#
# COMPACT_ATOMS: atom_id res chain seq x y z
N MET A 1 20.18 9.95 -42.51
CA MET A 1 19.83 9.68 -41.11
C MET A 1 19.36 10.95 -40.38
N GLU A 2 20.07 12.06 -40.49
CA GLU A 2 19.68 13.36 -39.85
C GLU A 2 18.34 13.93 -40.32
N LEU A 3 18.02 13.86 -41.64
CA LEU A 3 16.74 14.34 -42.17
C LEU A 3 15.53 13.60 -41.58
N ILE A 4 15.65 12.27 -41.43
CA ILE A 4 14.58 11.43 -40.83
C ILE A 4 14.38 11.79 -39.34
N LEU A 5 15.46 12.07 -38.61
CA LEU A 5 15.41 12.46 -37.23
C LEU A 5 14.73 13.83 -37.06
N VAL A 6 15.02 14.79 -37.93
CA VAL A 6 14.41 16.14 -37.92
C VAL A 6 12.91 16.07 -38.24
N GLU A 7 12.50 15.25 -39.19
CA GLU A 7 11.08 15.08 -39.53
C GLU A 7 10.32 14.35 -38.41
N ALA A 8 10.92 13.34 -37.77
CA ALA A 8 10.35 12.67 -36.60
C ALA A 8 10.16 13.64 -35.44
N LEU A 9 11.15 14.50 -35.15
CA LEU A 9 11.04 15.55 -34.13
C LEU A 9 9.93 16.54 -34.44
N LYS A 10 9.85 17.05 -35.69
CA LYS A 10 8.76 17.95 -36.12
C LYS A 10 7.38 17.32 -35.95
N THR A 11 7.27 15.99 -36.13
CA THR A 11 6.01 15.28 -35.97
C THR A 11 5.62 15.18 -34.48
N ILE A 12 6.58 14.90 -33.60
CA ILE A 12 6.35 14.83 -32.15
C ILE A 12 5.91 16.19 -31.58
N PHE A 13 6.46 17.29 -32.09
CA PHE A 13 6.12 18.64 -31.64
C PHE A 13 4.83 19.21 -32.26
N ARG A 14 4.10 18.44 -33.08
CA ARG A 14 2.75 18.87 -33.52
C ARG A 14 1.81 18.96 -32.32
N PRO A 15 1.02 20.05 -32.17
CA PRO A 15 0.14 20.24 -31.01
C PRO A 15 -0.79 19.04 -30.76
N GLN A 16 -1.30 18.40 -31.82
CA GLN A 16 -2.18 17.22 -31.72
C GLN A 16 -1.46 16.02 -31.08
N VAL A 17 -0.17 15.80 -31.44
CA VAL A 17 0.64 14.70 -30.90
C VAL A 17 0.96 14.96 -29.43
N LEU A 18 1.30 16.20 -29.07
CA LEU A 18 1.53 16.59 -27.68
C LEU A 18 0.27 16.44 -26.83
N ILE A 19 -0.89 16.86 -27.33
CA ILE A 19 -2.18 16.66 -26.67
C ILE A 19 -2.45 15.17 -26.45
N MET A 20 -2.23 14.35 -27.47
CA MET A 20 -2.41 12.90 -27.38
C MET A 20 -1.49 12.27 -26.31
N ILE A 21 -0.21 12.65 -26.28
CA ILE A 21 0.75 12.19 -25.28
C ILE A 21 0.30 12.59 -23.87
N ILE A 22 -0.13 13.84 -23.67
CA ILE A 22 -0.64 14.34 -22.39
C ILE A 22 -1.89 13.53 -21.96
N LEU A 23 -2.81 13.30 -22.89
CA LEU A 23 -4.01 12.51 -22.61
C LEU A 23 -3.65 11.06 -22.21
N CYS A 24 -2.70 10.42 -22.89
CA CYS A 24 -2.22 9.08 -22.54
C CYS A 24 -1.59 9.05 -21.14
N ILE A 25 -0.78 10.06 -20.79
CA ILE A 25 -0.19 10.16 -19.44
C ILE A 25 -1.28 10.36 -18.38
N LEU A 26 -2.24 11.27 -18.64
CA LEU A 26 -3.36 11.48 -17.73
C LEU A 26 -4.20 10.22 -17.56
N MET A 27 -4.50 9.51 -18.65
CA MET A 27 -5.22 8.23 -18.59
C MET A 27 -4.48 7.19 -17.76
N ASP A 28 -3.15 7.05 -17.90
CA ASP A 28 -2.37 6.09 -17.09
C ASP A 28 -2.42 6.44 -15.59
N VAL A 29 -2.31 7.72 -15.24
CA VAL A 29 -2.41 8.21 -13.85
C VAL A 29 -3.80 7.95 -13.27
N TYR A 30 -4.86 8.30 -14.02
CA TYR A 30 -6.24 8.07 -13.60
C TYR A 30 -6.56 6.57 -13.48
N TYR A 31 -6.08 5.76 -14.42
CA TYR A 31 -6.26 4.31 -14.42
C TYR A 31 -5.65 3.66 -13.17
N LYS A 32 -4.42 4.04 -12.80
CA LYS A 32 -3.75 3.52 -11.59
C LYS A 32 -4.52 3.89 -10.31
N LYS A 33 -5.00 5.14 -10.24
CA LYS A 33 -5.83 5.59 -9.12
C LYS A 33 -7.14 4.83 -9.06
N PHE A 34 -7.82 4.67 -10.19
CA PHE A 34 -9.09 3.93 -10.29
C PHE A 34 -8.92 2.46 -9.87
N ILE A 35 -7.86 1.80 -10.31
CA ILE A 35 -7.56 0.42 -9.92
C ILE A 35 -7.34 0.29 -8.41
N GLY A 36 -6.62 1.24 -7.77
CA GLY A 36 -6.46 1.28 -6.31
C GLY A 36 -7.80 1.40 -5.60
N MET A 37 -8.60 2.39 -5.98
CA MET A 37 -9.95 2.61 -5.42
C MET A 37 -10.88 1.41 -5.62
N ALA A 38 -10.77 0.71 -6.76
CA ALA A 38 -11.54 -0.50 -7.02
C ALA A 38 -11.16 -1.62 -6.04
N GLY A 39 -9.86 -1.77 -5.72
CA GLY A 39 -9.40 -2.72 -4.72
C GLY A 39 -10.00 -2.46 -3.34
N GLU A 40 -9.91 -1.23 -2.85
CA GLU A 40 -10.51 -0.81 -1.57
C GLU A 40 -12.04 -1.01 -1.57
N PHE A 41 -12.72 -0.67 -2.67
CA PHE A 41 -14.16 -0.89 -2.81
C PHE A 41 -14.55 -2.37 -2.67
N TRP A 42 -13.79 -3.28 -3.30
CA TRP A 42 -14.06 -4.71 -3.19
C TRP A 42 -13.82 -5.23 -1.78
N VAL A 43 -12.75 -4.80 -1.09
CA VAL A 43 -12.48 -5.17 0.30
C VAL A 43 -13.58 -4.63 1.22
N LYS A 44 -13.97 -3.36 1.07
CA LYS A 44 -15.11 -2.76 1.80
C LYS A 44 -16.38 -3.56 1.61
N ARG A 45 -16.66 -4.02 0.39
CA ARG A 45 -17.85 -4.84 0.09
C ARG A 45 -17.76 -6.21 0.74
N GLU A 46 -16.57 -6.82 0.77
CA GLU A 46 -16.35 -8.11 1.42
C GLU A 46 -16.57 -8.00 2.93
N LEU A 47 -15.97 -7.00 3.57
CA LEU A 47 -16.10 -6.75 5.01
C LEU A 47 -17.53 -6.50 5.47
N LYS A 48 -18.43 -6.01 4.60
CA LYS A 48 -19.87 -5.87 4.91
C LYS A 48 -20.61 -7.18 5.12
N LYS A 49 -19.99 -8.32 4.81
CA LYS A 49 -20.57 -9.65 5.04
C LYS A 49 -20.29 -10.19 6.43
N LEU A 50 -19.41 -9.52 7.20
CA LEU A 50 -19.19 -9.84 8.61
C LEU A 50 -20.49 -9.70 9.41
N SER A 51 -20.64 -10.50 10.46
CA SER A 51 -21.77 -10.40 11.39
C SER A 51 -21.72 -9.09 12.19
N ASP A 52 -22.83 -8.74 12.84
CA ASP A 52 -23.00 -7.49 13.61
C ASP A 52 -22.04 -7.37 14.82
N GLU A 53 -21.35 -8.45 15.19
CA GLU A 53 -20.31 -8.42 16.23
C GLU A 53 -19.01 -7.78 15.75
N TYR A 54 -18.87 -7.51 14.44
CA TYR A 54 -17.71 -6.86 13.82
C TYR A 54 -18.08 -5.46 13.36
N LEU A 55 -17.50 -4.45 13.96
CA LEU A 55 -17.72 -3.04 13.61
C LEU A 55 -16.67 -2.60 12.59
N VAL A 56 -17.11 -2.17 11.41
CA VAL A 56 -16.22 -1.84 10.30
C VAL A 56 -16.17 -0.33 10.06
N ILE A 57 -14.98 0.25 10.09
CA ILE A 57 -14.72 1.62 9.68
C ILE A 57 -13.80 1.61 8.45
N ASN A 58 -14.12 2.43 7.45
CA ASN A 58 -13.36 2.47 6.21
C ASN A 58 -12.83 3.88 5.96
N ASP A 59 -11.67 3.99 5.32
CA ASP A 59 -11.05 5.25 4.92
C ASP A 59 -10.87 6.21 6.11
N ILE A 60 -10.18 5.74 7.14
CA ILE A 60 -9.92 6.49 8.36
C ILE A 60 -8.65 7.31 8.17
N MET A 61 -8.70 8.59 8.53
CA MET A 61 -7.51 9.42 8.67
C MET A 61 -7.39 9.89 10.11
N ILE A 62 -6.29 9.52 10.76
CA ILE A 62 -5.99 9.87 12.14
C ILE A 62 -4.70 10.66 12.23
N LYS A 63 -4.56 11.44 13.29
CA LYS A 63 -3.36 12.23 13.59
C LYS A 63 -2.77 11.78 14.92
N THR A 64 -1.50 11.41 14.92
CA THR A 64 -0.73 11.05 16.11
C THR A 64 -0.34 12.28 16.92
N LYS A 65 0.14 12.10 18.15
CA LYS A 65 0.50 13.18 19.06
C LYS A 65 1.63 14.07 18.52
N ASP A 66 2.53 13.50 17.74
CA ASP A 66 3.62 14.21 17.07
C ASP A 66 3.16 14.95 15.79
N GLY A 67 1.86 14.91 15.48
CA GLY A 67 1.26 15.62 14.37
C GLY A 67 1.30 14.89 13.02
N ILE A 68 1.84 13.66 12.99
CA ILE A 68 1.86 12.83 11.77
C ILE A 68 0.45 12.29 11.51
N THR A 69 0.02 12.35 10.25
CA THR A 69 -1.27 11.82 9.83
C THR A 69 -1.10 10.46 9.15
N HIS A 70 -1.99 9.53 9.46
CA HIS A 70 -2.06 8.20 8.86
C HIS A 70 -3.43 7.99 8.24
N GLN A 71 -3.46 7.50 6.99
CA GLN A 71 -4.68 7.04 6.34
C GLN A 71 -4.68 5.52 6.35
N ILE A 72 -5.73 4.93 6.94
CA ILE A 72 -5.91 3.49 7.09
C ILE A 72 -7.11 3.09 6.23
N ASP A 73 -6.92 2.12 5.36
CA ASP A 73 -7.96 1.72 4.40
C ASP A 73 -9.19 1.14 5.11
N HIS A 74 -8.98 0.18 6.03
CA HIS A 74 -10.07 -0.42 6.80
C HIS A 74 -9.62 -0.80 8.21
N VAL A 75 -10.51 -0.60 9.18
CA VAL A 75 -10.38 -1.12 10.55
C VAL A 75 -11.62 -1.93 10.88
N VAL A 76 -11.43 -3.15 11.37
CA VAL A 76 -12.50 -4.02 11.87
C VAL A 76 -12.28 -4.22 13.36
N ILE A 77 -13.29 -3.91 14.16
CA ILE A 77 -13.24 -3.96 15.62
C ILE A 77 -14.20 -5.04 16.08
N SER A 78 -13.74 -5.92 16.93
CA SER A 78 -14.56 -6.96 17.57
C SER A 78 -14.01 -7.29 18.95
N LYS A 79 -14.69 -8.13 19.70
CA LYS A 79 -14.16 -8.67 20.96
C LYS A 79 -12.87 -9.49 20.79
N TYR A 80 -12.58 -9.96 19.57
CA TYR A 80 -11.40 -10.77 19.25
C TYR A 80 -10.17 -9.94 18.87
N GLY A 81 -10.30 -8.61 18.74
CA GLY A 81 -9.21 -7.70 18.40
C GLY A 81 -9.62 -6.59 17.45
N ILE A 82 -8.63 -5.76 17.13
CA ILE A 82 -8.72 -4.66 16.16
C ILE A 82 -7.89 -5.04 14.94
N PHE A 83 -8.55 -5.36 13.83
CA PHE A 83 -7.89 -5.72 12.57
C PHE A 83 -7.63 -4.45 11.76
N VAL A 84 -6.37 -4.13 11.55
CA VAL A 84 -5.90 -3.01 10.75
C VAL A 84 -5.56 -3.56 9.37
N ILE A 85 -6.34 -3.18 8.35
CA ILE A 85 -6.27 -3.81 7.03
C ILE A 85 -5.82 -2.79 5.99
N GLU A 86 -4.68 -3.07 5.37
CA GLU A 86 -4.13 -2.34 4.22
C GLU A 86 -4.47 -3.09 2.93
N THR A 87 -5.02 -2.38 1.95
CA THR A 87 -5.39 -2.95 0.64
C THR A 87 -4.33 -2.66 -0.40
N LYS A 88 -3.88 -3.70 -1.12
CA LYS A 88 -2.92 -3.53 -2.22
C LYS A 88 -3.37 -4.23 -3.49
N GLN A 89 -3.73 -3.45 -4.50
CA GLN A 89 -4.15 -3.93 -5.81
C GLN A 89 -2.93 -4.16 -6.72
N TYR A 90 -2.22 -5.26 -6.49
CA TYR A 90 -1.10 -5.69 -7.32
C TYR A 90 -1.51 -6.75 -8.33
N ASN A 91 -0.91 -6.75 -9.53
CA ASN A 91 -1.16 -7.73 -10.57
C ASN A 91 0.10 -8.53 -10.89
N GLY A 92 -0.07 -9.79 -11.31
CA GLY A 92 1.01 -10.70 -11.69
C GLY A 92 1.51 -11.54 -10.52
N TYR A 93 2.80 -11.88 -10.52
CA TYR A 93 3.44 -12.69 -9.49
C TYR A 93 4.08 -11.78 -8.44
N ILE A 94 3.72 -11.99 -7.17
CA ILE A 94 4.20 -11.21 -6.03
C ILE A 94 5.07 -12.11 -5.15
N LYS A 95 6.31 -11.67 -4.89
CA LYS A 95 7.26 -12.37 -4.02
C LYS A 95 7.79 -11.43 -2.94
N GLY A 96 7.81 -11.91 -1.69
CA GLY A 96 8.35 -11.20 -0.54
C GLY A 96 8.18 -12.00 0.76
N ASN A 97 8.51 -11.36 1.86
CA ASN A 97 8.30 -11.86 3.22
C ASN A 97 8.13 -10.67 4.18
N ASP A 98 7.98 -10.95 5.48
CA ASP A 98 7.78 -9.91 6.51
C ASP A 98 8.97 -8.95 6.63
N TYR A 99 10.21 -9.41 6.40
CA TYR A 99 11.44 -8.68 6.66
C TYR A 99 12.02 -7.96 5.44
N ASP A 100 11.58 -8.34 4.22
CA ASP A 100 12.06 -7.68 2.99
C ASP A 100 11.66 -6.20 3.01
N LYS A 101 12.58 -5.29 2.78
CA LYS A 101 12.25 -3.85 2.65
C LYS A 101 11.34 -3.58 1.46
N ARG A 102 11.47 -4.38 0.40
CA ARG A 102 10.70 -4.24 -0.85
C ARG A 102 10.28 -5.61 -1.37
N TRP A 103 9.06 -5.68 -1.86
CA TRP A 103 8.54 -6.87 -2.55
C TRP A 103 8.76 -6.78 -4.05
N LEU A 104 8.99 -7.93 -4.68
CA LEU A 104 9.10 -8.06 -6.14
C LEU A 104 7.71 -8.35 -6.71
N ILE A 105 7.30 -7.53 -7.69
CA ILE A 105 6.13 -7.79 -8.53
C ILE A 105 6.64 -8.06 -9.94
N LYS A 106 6.25 -9.21 -10.51
CA LYS A 106 6.58 -9.61 -11.86
C LYS A 106 5.30 -9.73 -12.69
N ASN A 107 5.21 -8.96 -13.79
CA ASN A 107 4.11 -9.04 -14.74
C ASN A 107 4.70 -9.21 -16.14
N GLY A 108 4.61 -10.43 -16.68
CA GLY A 108 5.31 -10.83 -17.90
C GLY A 108 6.83 -10.64 -17.75
N LYS A 109 7.42 -9.85 -18.66
CA LYS A 109 8.87 -9.52 -18.65
C LYS A 109 9.20 -8.37 -17.66
N LYS A 110 8.21 -7.59 -17.24
CA LYS A 110 8.40 -6.43 -16.35
C LYS A 110 8.57 -6.89 -14.92
N LYS A 111 9.62 -6.40 -14.27
CA LYS A 111 9.90 -6.57 -12.84
C LYS A 111 9.91 -5.19 -12.17
N ILE A 112 9.15 -5.03 -11.09
CA ILE A 112 9.16 -3.81 -10.27
C ILE A 112 9.32 -4.18 -8.81
N TYR A 113 9.98 -3.32 -8.05
CA TYR A 113 10.08 -3.44 -6.61
C TYR A 113 9.19 -2.39 -5.96
N VAL A 114 8.33 -2.81 -5.06
CA VAL A 114 7.44 -1.95 -4.28
C VAL A 114 7.82 -2.01 -2.81
N ASN A 115 7.58 -0.95 -2.07
CA ASN A 115 7.78 -0.98 -0.62
C ASN A 115 6.92 -2.08 -0.01
N ASN A 116 7.45 -2.72 1.04
CA ASN A 116 6.73 -3.77 1.74
C ASN A 116 5.46 -3.19 2.39
N PRO A 117 4.26 -3.64 2.00
CA PRO A 117 3.02 -3.12 2.56
C PRO A 117 2.80 -3.51 4.03
N LEU A 118 3.43 -4.58 4.51
CA LEU A 118 3.39 -4.94 5.93
C LEU A 118 4.09 -3.88 6.79
N HIS A 119 5.20 -3.29 6.30
CA HIS A 119 5.88 -2.19 7.01
C HIS A 119 5.05 -0.91 6.99
N GLN A 120 4.27 -0.66 5.92
CA GLN A 120 3.33 0.45 5.89
C GLN A 120 2.24 0.24 6.94
N ASN A 121 1.62 -0.94 6.93
CA ASN A 121 0.53 -1.27 7.84
C ASN A 121 0.99 -1.34 9.31
N TYR A 122 2.24 -1.75 9.56
CA TYR A 122 2.84 -1.66 10.89
C TYR A 122 2.83 -0.23 11.44
N GLY A 123 3.13 0.78 10.59
CA GLY A 123 2.99 2.19 10.97
C GLY A 123 1.56 2.58 11.35
N HIS A 124 0.55 2.01 10.68
CA HIS A 124 -0.86 2.23 11.01
C HIS A 124 -1.24 1.58 12.34
N VAL A 125 -0.76 0.35 12.59
CA VAL A 125 -0.95 -0.33 13.88
C VAL A 125 -0.35 0.48 15.01
N LYS A 126 0.91 0.95 14.86
CA LYS A 126 1.58 1.75 15.88
C LYS A 126 0.89 3.07 16.18
N SER A 127 0.33 3.73 15.17
CA SER A 127 -0.45 4.95 15.39
C SER A 127 -1.76 4.69 16.16
N LEU A 128 -2.45 3.59 15.88
CA LEU A 128 -3.64 3.21 16.66
C LEU A 128 -3.29 2.75 18.08
N GLU A 129 -2.21 1.99 18.26
CA GLU A 129 -1.67 1.58 19.56
C GLU A 129 -1.44 2.80 20.45
N GLU A 130 -0.73 3.82 19.92
CA GLU A 130 -0.45 5.06 20.64
C GLU A 130 -1.73 5.84 21.01
N ILE A 131 -2.64 5.99 20.06
CA ILE A 131 -3.86 6.79 20.22
C ILE A 131 -4.84 6.11 21.18
N LEU A 132 -5.00 4.80 21.05
CA LEU A 132 -5.94 4.03 21.88
C LEU A 132 -5.35 3.61 23.24
N ASN A 133 -4.04 3.78 23.41
CA ASN A 133 -3.29 3.29 24.58
C ASN A 133 -3.56 1.80 24.83
N LEU A 134 -3.56 1.01 23.77
CA LEU A 134 -3.77 -0.44 23.80
C LEU A 134 -2.46 -1.17 23.50
N PRO A 135 -2.21 -2.34 24.10
CA PRO A 135 -1.04 -3.14 23.78
C PRO A 135 -1.14 -3.74 22.37
N GLU A 136 0.03 -3.92 21.73
CA GLU A 136 0.15 -4.34 20.32
C GLU A 136 -0.58 -5.66 20.01
N GLU A 137 -0.59 -6.60 20.95
CA GLU A 137 -1.23 -7.92 20.81
C GLU A 137 -2.75 -7.86 20.56
N LYS A 138 -3.38 -6.71 20.85
CA LYS A 138 -4.80 -6.46 20.55
C LYS A 138 -5.05 -5.93 19.13
N LEU A 139 -3.99 -5.53 18.43
CA LEU A 139 -4.07 -4.99 17.07
C LEU A 139 -3.47 -5.98 16.08
N ILE A 140 -4.27 -6.42 15.15
CA ILE A 140 -3.89 -7.42 14.14
C ILE A 140 -3.62 -6.72 12.80
N SER A 141 -2.38 -6.76 12.33
CA SER A 141 -2.00 -6.22 11.03
C SER A 141 -2.35 -7.20 9.93
N LEU A 142 -3.12 -6.76 8.92
CA LEU A 142 -3.43 -7.57 7.74
C LEU A 142 -3.19 -6.77 6.46
N VAL A 143 -2.59 -7.40 5.45
CA VAL A 143 -2.52 -6.87 4.08
C VAL A 143 -3.41 -7.72 3.19
N CYS A 144 -4.43 -7.10 2.60
CA CYS A 144 -5.36 -7.74 1.69
C CYS A 144 -4.98 -7.48 0.24
N ILE A 145 -4.87 -8.55 -0.56
CA ILE A 145 -4.63 -8.50 -2.01
C ILE A 145 -5.92 -8.91 -2.73
N PRO A 146 -6.75 -7.95 -3.19
CA PRO A 146 -8.03 -8.26 -3.83
C PRO A 146 -7.91 -8.78 -5.26
N SER A 147 -6.76 -8.59 -5.90
CA SER A 147 -6.50 -9.05 -7.26
C SER A 147 -6.30 -10.56 -7.37
N ARG A 148 -6.31 -11.07 -8.62
CA ARG A 148 -5.97 -12.47 -8.95
C ARG A 148 -4.45 -12.70 -9.05
N ALA A 149 -3.63 -11.88 -8.41
CA ALA A 149 -2.17 -12.04 -8.42
C ALA A 149 -1.75 -13.39 -7.82
N THR A 150 -0.68 -13.98 -8.35
CA THR A 150 -0.07 -15.17 -7.75
C THR A 150 0.79 -14.76 -6.57
N LEU A 151 0.41 -15.17 -5.36
CA LEU A 151 1.13 -14.86 -4.14
C LEU A 151 2.19 -15.92 -3.83
N SER A 152 3.45 -15.47 -3.75
CA SER A 152 4.59 -16.22 -3.20
C SER A 152 5.20 -15.41 -2.05
N VAL A 153 4.32 -14.92 -1.17
CA VAL A 153 4.69 -14.13 0.00
C VAL A 153 4.69 -15.06 1.21
N LYS A 154 5.80 -15.05 1.95
CA LYS A 154 5.95 -15.80 3.19
C LYS A 154 5.56 -14.90 4.36
N SER A 155 4.28 -14.87 4.68
CA SER A 155 3.72 -14.10 5.79
C SER A 155 2.33 -14.63 6.15
N ASN A 156 2.05 -14.69 7.44
CA ASN A 156 0.71 -15.00 7.95
C ASN A 156 -0.22 -13.78 7.94
N ASN A 157 0.33 -12.59 7.71
CA ASN A 157 -0.39 -11.31 7.74
C ASN A 157 -0.81 -10.83 6.34
N VAL A 158 -0.65 -11.68 5.32
CA VAL A 158 -1.08 -11.40 3.95
C VAL A 158 -2.20 -12.36 3.57
N THR A 159 -3.29 -11.82 3.09
CA THR A 159 -4.47 -12.60 2.71
C THR A 159 -5.04 -12.17 1.37
N ARG A 160 -5.78 -13.05 0.72
CA ARG A 160 -6.62 -12.72 -0.44
C ARG A 160 -7.97 -12.23 0.03
N ILE A 161 -8.68 -11.54 -0.85
CA ILE A 161 -10.01 -11.02 -0.51
C ILE A 161 -11.01 -12.13 -0.12
N TYR A 162 -10.96 -13.27 -0.78
CA TYR A 162 -11.88 -14.39 -0.50
C TYR A 162 -11.54 -15.20 0.75
N ASP A 163 -10.30 -15.05 1.27
CA ASP A 163 -9.86 -15.67 2.52
C ASP A 163 -9.92 -14.68 3.71
N LEU A 164 -10.24 -13.40 3.44
CA LEU A 164 -10.17 -12.31 4.42
C LEU A 164 -11.11 -12.53 5.61
N LEU A 165 -12.35 -12.91 5.33
CA LEU A 165 -13.36 -13.12 6.39
C LEU A 165 -13.00 -14.32 7.26
N ASP A 166 -12.57 -15.43 6.66
CA ASP A 166 -12.13 -16.62 7.38
C ASP A 166 -10.90 -16.30 8.22
N LYS A 167 -9.98 -15.48 7.69
CA LYS A 167 -8.80 -15.02 8.43
C LYS A 167 -9.21 -14.22 9.66
N ILE A 168 -10.12 -13.26 9.54
CA ILE A 168 -10.65 -12.48 10.67
C ILE A 168 -11.37 -13.41 11.64
N ALA A 169 -12.24 -14.27 11.16
CA ALA A 169 -13.01 -15.21 11.97
C ALA A 169 -12.16 -16.31 12.63
N SER A 170 -10.91 -16.49 12.23
CA SER A 170 -9.99 -17.46 12.87
C SER A 170 -9.52 -17.04 14.26
N TYR A 171 -9.63 -15.76 14.60
CA TYR A 171 -9.33 -15.25 15.94
C TYR A 171 -10.52 -15.49 16.85
N LYS A 172 -10.31 -16.22 17.95
CA LYS A 172 -11.38 -16.70 18.85
C LYS A 172 -11.21 -16.25 20.29
N GLU A 173 -10.02 -15.78 20.65
CA GLU A 173 -9.73 -15.27 21.98
C GLU A 173 -10.31 -13.87 22.16
N GLU A 174 -11.09 -13.66 23.22
CA GLU A 174 -11.68 -12.36 23.55
C GLU A 174 -10.65 -11.51 24.28
N VAL A 175 -10.15 -10.49 23.60
CA VAL A 175 -9.10 -9.59 24.10
C VAL A 175 -9.57 -8.13 24.25
N ILE A 176 -10.75 -7.80 23.68
CA ILE A 176 -11.39 -6.47 23.75
C ILE A 176 -12.66 -6.56 24.55
N GLY A 177 -12.73 -5.81 25.66
CA GLY A 177 -13.91 -5.82 26.55
C GLY A 177 -15.10 -5.04 26.00
N ASN A 178 -14.86 -3.89 25.36
CA ASN A 178 -15.93 -3.05 24.81
C ASN A 178 -15.61 -2.58 23.38
N PRO A 179 -15.97 -3.37 22.34
CA PRO A 179 -15.73 -2.99 20.94
C PRO A 179 -16.46 -1.71 20.51
N ASN A 180 -17.67 -1.47 21.03
CA ASN A 180 -18.46 -0.28 20.68
C ASN A 180 -17.78 1.02 21.13
N GLU A 181 -17.24 1.04 22.32
CA GLU A 181 -16.49 2.20 22.81
C GLU A 181 -15.29 2.53 21.94
N LEU A 182 -14.51 1.52 21.57
CA LEU A 182 -13.36 1.69 20.67
C LEU A 182 -13.78 2.17 19.28
N TYR A 183 -14.90 1.67 18.77
CA TYR A 183 -15.47 2.14 17.52
C TYR A 183 -15.79 3.62 17.56
N GLU A 184 -16.48 4.09 18.60
CA GLU A 184 -16.82 5.50 18.76
C GLU A 184 -15.56 6.38 18.92
N ILE A 185 -14.57 5.93 19.70
CA ILE A 185 -13.31 6.65 19.86
C ILE A 185 -12.61 6.82 18.49
N ILE A 186 -12.44 5.73 17.72
CA ILE A 186 -11.76 5.77 16.42
C ILE A 186 -12.56 6.61 15.41
N ASN A 187 -13.88 6.48 15.41
CA ASN A 187 -14.75 7.21 14.49
C ASN A 187 -14.71 8.73 14.78
N ASN A 188 -14.67 9.12 16.05
CA ASN A 188 -14.56 10.53 16.47
C ASN A 188 -13.18 11.15 16.17
N LEU A 189 -12.14 10.34 16.13
CA LEU A 189 -10.77 10.77 15.76
C LEU A 189 -10.57 10.89 14.25
N ASN A 190 -11.51 10.42 13.45
CA ASN A 190 -11.40 10.43 12.01
C ASN A 190 -11.47 11.86 11.44
N ILE A 191 -10.40 12.29 10.81
CA ILE A 191 -10.30 13.58 10.12
C ILE A 191 -11.17 13.50 8.85
N THR A 192 -12.28 14.22 8.84
CA THR A 192 -13.22 14.29 7.71
C THR A 192 -13.03 15.54 6.86
N ASP A 193 -12.30 16.55 7.36
CA ASP A 193 -12.05 17.79 6.62
C ASP A 193 -11.25 17.56 5.34
N LYS A 194 -11.81 18.01 4.20
CA LYS A 194 -11.23 17.77 2.87
C LYS A 194 -9.91 18.52 2.64
N ALA A 195 -9.69 19.66 3.28
CA ALA A 195 -8.48 20.44 3.11
C ALA A 195 -7.33 19.76 3.87
N GLU A 196 -7.58 19.32 5.10
CA GLU A 196 -6.62 18.59 5.92
C GLU A 196 -6.23 17.24 5.27
N ARG A 197 -7.20 16.49 4.74
CA ARG A 197 -6.94 15.26 3.98
C ARG A 197 -6.10 15.50 2.71
N LYS A 198 -6.29 16.62 2.01
CA LYS A 198 -5.44 16.99 0.86
C LYS A 198 -4.00 17.26 1.26
N VAL A 199 -3.77 17.94 2.39
CA VAL A 199 -2.42 18.18 2.92
C VAL A 199 -1.73 16.86 3.24
N HIS A 200 -2.42 15.92 3.90
CA HIS A 200 -1.88 14.57 4.13
C HIS A 200 -1.45 13.89 2.83
N VAL A 201 -2.32 13.86 1.82
CA VAL A 201 -2.01 13.21 0.52
C VAL A 201 -0.79 13.84 -0.14
N LYS A 202 -0.63 15.16 -0.05
CA LYS A 202 0.54 15.87 -0.58
C LYS A 202 1.81 15.45 0.16
N ASN A 203 1.81 15.51 1.49
CA ASN A 203 2.95 15.14 2.34
C ASN A 203 3.35 13.67 2.14
N ALA A 204 2.38 12.75 2.09
CA ALA A 204 2.64 11.33 1.84
C ALA A 204 3.29 11.08 0.46
N ARG A 205 2.92 11.84 -0.57
CA ARG A 205 3.56 11.77 -1.90
C ARG A 205 4.99 12.28 -1.88
N GLU A 206 5.27 13.37 -1.18
CA GLU A 206 6.61 13.93 -1.03
C GLU A 206 7.52 12.97 -0.28
N ILE A 207 7.07 12.42 0.84
CA ILE A 207 7.81 11.40 1.61
C ILE A 207 8.09 10.17 0.75
N LYS A 208 7.09 9.70 -0.01
CA LYS A 208 7.27 8.56 -0.91
C LYS A 208 8.29 8.85 -2.01
N SER A 209 8.21 10.03 -2.64
CA SER A 209 9.14 10.44 -3.69
C SER A 209 10.58 10.48 -3.18
N ASN A 210 10.81 11.10 -2.02
CA ASN A 210 12.14 11.19 -1.40
C ASN A 210 12.67 9.78 -1.05
N LYS A 211 11.83 8.92 -0.47
CA LYS A 211 12.21 7.54 -0.15
C LYS A 211 12.48 6.71 -1.40
N ASP A 212 11.72 6.87 -2.46
CA ASP A 212 11.96 6.18 -3.73
C ASP A 212 13.28 6.64 -4.39
N GLU A 213 13.66 7.91 -4.24
CA GLU A 213 14.96 8.43 -4.70
C GLU A 213 16.12 7.87 -3.89
N GLU A 214 16.03 7.85 -2.57
CA GLU A 214 17.04 7.24 -1.70
C GLU A 214 17.25 5.75 -2.01
N LEU A 215 16.16 5.05 -2.38
CA LEU A 215 16.20 3.62 -2.67
C LEU A 215 16.65 3.26 -4.08
N LYS A 216 16.80 4.22 -5.01
CA LYS A 216 17.24 3.93 -6.39
C LYS A 216 18.58 3.21 -6.44
N ASN A 217 19.50 3.56 -5.52
CA ASN A 217 20.84 3.01 -5.42
C ASN A 217 21.02 2.00 -4.28
N LYS A 218 19.90 1.51 -3.71
CA LYS A 218 19.91 0.55 -2.60
C LYS A 218 19.40 -0.82 -3.02
N CYS A 219 20.01 -1.85 -2.46
CA CYS A 219 19.59 -3.23 -2.68
C CYS A 219 18.15 -3.44 -2.18
N PRO A 220 17.22 -3.96 -3.02
CA PRO A 220 15.83 -4.14 -2.63
C PRO A 220 15.64 -5.18 -1.51
N LYS A 221 16.62 -6.07 -1.28
CA LYS A 221 16.54 -7.09 -0.23
C LYS A 221 17.03 -6.57 1.12
N CYS A 222 18.28 -6.10 1.17
CA CYS A 222 18.93 -5.75 2.43
C CYS A 222 19.12 -4.25 2.66
N GLY A 223 18.87 -3.41 1.63
CA GLY A 223 19.09 -1.96 1.69
C GLY A 223 20.57 -1.53 1.62
N GLY A 224 21.52 -2.45 1.41
CA GLY A 224 22.91 -2.13 1.11
C GLY A 224 23.05 -1.35 -0.20
N GLU A 225 24.22 -0.77 -0.46
CA GLU A 225 24.45 0.00 -1.68
C GLU A 225 24.49 -0.88 -2.92
N LEU A 226 24.01 -0.36 -4.03
CA LEU A 226 24.20 -0.95 -5.35
C LEU A 226 25.46 -0.33 -5.97
N ILE A 227 26.48 -1.16 -6.22
CA ILE A 227 27.74 -0.75 -6.84
C ILE A 227 27.88 -1.36 -8.22
N LYS A 228 28.54 -0.64 -9.13
CA LYS A 228 28.89 -1.17 -10.46
C LYS A 228 29.84 -2.35 -10.33
N ARG A 229 29.52 -3.43 -10.98
CA ARG A 229 30.36 -4.64 -11.08
C ARG A 229 30.46 -5.07 -12.54
N ASN A 230 31.58 -5.63 -12.94
CA ASN A 230 31.79 -6.21 -14.27
C ASN A 230 31.47 -7.71 -14.22
N GLY A 231 30.59 -8.17 -15.10
CA GLY A 231 30.21 -9.55 -15.26
C GLY A 231 30.52 -10.09 -16.66
N LYS A 232 30.30 -11.37 -16.87
CA LYS A 232 30.57 -12.05 -18.17
C LYS A 232 29.81 -11.41 -19.35
N TYR A 233 28.69 -10.73 -19.09
CA TYR A 233 27.82 -10.13 -20.12
C TYR A 233 27.80 -8.59 -20.07
N GLY A 234 28.78 -7.97 -19.40
CA GLY A 234 28.89 -6.53 -19.26
C GLY A 234 28.70 -6.04 -17.84
N GLU A 235 28.62 -4.72 -17.68
CA GLU A 235 28.45 -4.06 -16.39
C GLU A 235 27.04 -4.29 -15.82
N PHE A 236 26.95 -4.50 -14.53
CA PHE A 236 25.68 -4.60 -13.80
C PHE A 236 25.78 -3.96 -12.41
N MET A 237 24.61 -3.60 -11.84
CA MET A 237 24.54 -3.11 -10.46
C MET A 237 24.37 -4.28 -9.49
N GLY A 238 25.38 -4.53 -8.66
CA GLY A 238 25.39 -5.59 -7.64
C GLY A 238 25.31 -5.01 -6.23
N CYS A 239 24.77 -5.79 -5.28
CA CYS A 239 24.73 -5.39 -3.87
C CYS A 239 26.15 -5.36 -3.27
N SER A 240 26.43 -4.38 -2.39
CA SER A 240 27.69 -4.28 -1.66
C SER A 240 27.86 -5.39 -0.61
N ASN A 241 26.75 -5.91 -0.10
CA ASN A 241 26.69 -6.97 0.92
C ASN A 241 26.53 -8.35 0.31
#